data_f3597d4af19daa5a851296c2d3c65ed2
#
_entry.id   f3597d4af19daa5a851296c2d3c65ed2
#
_cell.length_a   1.000
_cell.length_b   1.000
_cell.length_c   1.000
_cell.angle_alpha   90.00
_cell.angle_beta   90.00
_cell.angle_gamma   90.00
#
_symmetry.space_group_name_H-M   'P 1'
#
loop_
_entity.id
_entity.type
_entity.pdbx_description
1 polymer ?
#
loop_
_entity_poly.entity_id
_entity_poly.type
_entity_poly.pdbx_seq_one_letter_code
_entity_poly.pdbx_strand_id
1 'polypeptide(L)'
;MSDTPLEGFTVVGFESRMSETTADLIEKHGGTPLPAPSMQEVPLEEHDVVFDFAEALFDGEFDIVYFNTAVGTRMVFDTLETRYERDDLRAALDDVVVFSRSPKPGSELKNRDIPIDLKAPEPNSWKEVLETLTSSAEVATLDGKRMAIHEYGQPNEKLNEALEGEGIEIVRVPIYRWDLPDDLQPLKNGIRALIGGEAQIALFTSRQQIVHMLQVAREEGWEDALRTALHEDAMVASVGPVTSEELRSHDLPVHFEPDRPKLAILVKGMAEYAPEFFQQPA
;
A
#
# COMPACT_ATOMS: atom_id res chain seq x y z
N MET A 1 -21.78 23.72 -15.05
CA MET A 1 -21.30 22.96 -13.89
C MET A 1 -20.76 23.98 -12.92
N SER A 2 -21.06 23.88 -11.63
CA SER A 2 -20.49 24.78 -10.62
C SER A 2 -18.98 24.62 -10.60
N ASP A 3 -18.23 25.75 -10.51
CA ASP A 3 -16.77 25.69 -10.35
C ASP A 3 -16.39 25.10 -8.96
N THR A 4 -17.35 24.99 -8.04
CA THR A 4 -17.21 24.51 -6.66
C THR A 4 -18.24 23.42 -6.31
N PRO A 5 -18.15 22.23 -6.93
CA PRO A 5 -19.17 21.18 -6.75
C PRO A 5 -19.20 20.56 -5.34
N LEU A 6 -18.16 20.75 -4.52
CA LEU A 6 -18.11 20.33 -3.11
C LEU A 6 -18.48 21.45 -2.12
N GLU A 7 -19.02 22.56 -2.58
CA GLU A 7 -19.44 23.64 -1.68
C GLU A 7 -20.48 23.13 -0.66
N GLY A 8 -20.17 23.32 0.64
CA GLY A 8 -20.99 22.82 1.75
C GLY A 8 -20.73 21.38 2.19
N PHE A 9 -19.83 20.64 1.51
CA PHE A 9 -19.45 19.31 1.92
C PHE A 9 -18.11 19.29 2.65
N THR A 10 -18.07 18.55 3.77
CA THR A 10 -16.83 18.21 4.48
C THR A 10 -16.39 16.80 4.07
N VAL A 11 -15.11 16.68 3.69
CA VAL A 11 -14.52 15.43 3.20
C VAL A 11 -13.46 14.95 4.19
N VAL A 12 -13.67 13.79 4.82
CA VAL A 12 -12.65 13.12 5.62
C VAL A 12 -11.69 12.40 4.68
N GLY A 13 -10.43 12.82 4.69
CA GLY A 13 -9.35 12.19 3.95
C GLY A 13 -8.47 11.34 4.87
N PHE A 14 -8.47 10.02 4.69
CA PHE A 14 -7.65 9.10 5.48
C PHE A 14 -6.20 8.97 4.99
N GLU A 15 -5.85 9.74 3.96
CA GLU A 15 -4.51 9.76 3.37
C GLU A 15 -3.48 10.37 4.33
N SER A 16 -2.33 9.72 4.42
CA SER A 16 -1.22 10.15 5.30
C SER A 16 -0.12 10.85 4.51
N ARG A 17 0.47 10.20 3.50
CA ARG A 17 1.62 10.73 2.75
C ARG A 17 1.29 11.94 1.89
N MET A 18 0.10 11.94 1.29
CA MET A 18 -0.38 13.00 0.40
C MET A 18 -1.52 13.79 1.03
N SER A 19 -1.54 13.88 2.36
CA SER A 19 -2.61 14.54 3.12
C SER A 19 -2.82 15.99 2.68
N GLU A 20 -1.75 16.77 2.58
CA GLU A 20 -1.80 18.17 2.10
C GLU A 20 -2.30 18.26 0.65
N THR A 21 -1.75 17.43 -0.24
CA THR A 21 -2.20 17.39 -1.64
C THR A 21 -3.67 17.01 -1.76
N THR A 22 -4.13 16.09 -0.90
CA THR A 22 -5.54 15.69 -0.85
C THR A 22 -6.42 16.85 -0.40
N ALA A 23 -6.00 17.57 0.65
CA ALA A 23 -6.69 18.75 1.15
C ALA A 23 -6.78 19.85 0.08
N ASP A 24 -5.67 20.20 -0.56
CA ASP A 24 -5.62 21.19 -1.65
C ASP A 24 -6.57 20.84 -2.81
N LEU A 25 -6.63 19.57 -3.17
CA LEU A 25 -7.55 19.10 -4.22
C LEU A 25 -9.01 19.24 -3.81
N ILE A 26 -9.36 18.93 -2.56
CA ILE A 26 -10.73 19.09 -2.03
C ILE A 26 -11.11 20.57 -2.02
N GLU A 27 -10.25 21.45 -1.50
CA GLU A 27 -10.47 22.91 -1.46
C GLU A 27 -10.61 23.51 -2.85
N LYS A 28 -9.82 23.04 -3.82
CA LYS A 28 -9.92 23.45 -5.21
C LYS A 28 -11.31 23.19 -5.81
N HIS A 29 -12.02 22.20 -5.33
CA HIS A 29 -13.39 21.88 -5.72
C HIS A 29 -14.45 22.48 -4.79
N GLY A 30 -14.05 23.36 -3.85
CA GLY A 30 -14.93 24.09 -2.94
C GLY A 30 -15.33 23.34 -1.66
N GLY A 31 -14.78 22.16 -1.42
CA GLY A 31 -15.05 21.36 -0.22
C GLY A 31 -14.21 21.78 0.98
N THR A 32 -14.63 21.36 2.17
CA THR A 32 -13.87 21.51 3.41
C THR A 32 -13.11 20.21 3.69
N PRO A 33 -11.78 20.18 3.59
CA PRO A 33 -11.01 18.98 3.93
C PRO A 33 -10.98 18.79 5.46
N LEU A 34 -11.13 17.55 5.90
CA LEU A 34 -10.87 17.12 7.27
C LEU A 34 -9.81 16.00 7.22
N PRO A 35 -8.52 16.35 7.32
CA PRO A 35 -7.46 15.34 7.32
C PRO A 35 -7.55 14.43 8.55
N ALA A 36 -7.59 13.13 8.30
CA ALA A 36 -7.65 12.08 9.30
C ALA A 36 -6.62 11.00 8.98
N PRO A 37 -5.30 11.32 8.95
CA PRO A 37 -4.27 10.37 8.59
C PRO A 37 -4.39 9.12 9.44
N SER A 38 -4.48 7.97 8.78
CA SER A 38 -4.75 6.69 9.44
C SER A 38 -3.56 5.74 9.45
N MET A 39 -2.42 6.17 8.91
CA MET A 39 -1.24 5.33 8.80
C MET A 39 0.03 6.13 9.05
N GLN A 40 1.02 5.49 9.67
CA GLN A 40 2.41 5.92 9.64
C GLN A 40 3.32 4.78 9.20
N GLU A 41 4.45 5.13 8.58
CA GLU A 41 5.52 4.18 8.32
C GLU A 41 6.34 4.04 9.60
N VAL A 42 6.31 2.86 10.18
CA VAL A 42 7.16 2.56 11.34
C VAL A 42 8.29 1.68 10.86
N PRO A 43 9.55 2.15 10.93
CA PRO A 43 10.69 1.26 10.77
C PRO A 43 10.52 0.10 11.76
N LEU A 44 10.85 -1.10 11.36
CA LEU A 44 10.94 -2.19 12.33
C LEU A 44 12.04 -1.82 13.32
N GLU A 45 11.69 -1.71 14.60
CA GLU A 45 12.63 -1.34 15.65
C GLU A 45 13.76 -2.36 15.80
N GLU A 46 13.49 -3.61 15.43
CA GLU A 46 14.45 -4.69 15.36
C GLU A 46 14.73 -5.00 13.89
N HIS A 47 15.88 -4.55 13.41
CA HIS A 47 16.40 -4.88 12.08
C HIS A 47 16.91 -6.34 11.99
N ASP A 48 16.68 -7.15 13.02
CA ASP A 48 17.19 -8.53 13.09
C ASP A 48 16.79 -9.33 11.84
N VAL A 49 15.54 -9.22 11.38
CA VAL A 49 15.08 -9.92 10.16
C VAL A 49 15.88 -9.51 8.91
N VAL A 50 16.30 -8.24 8.80
CA VAL A 50 17.12 -7.77 7.68
C VAL A 50 18.55 -8.27 7.82
N PHE A 51 19.08 -8.36 9.05
CA PHE A 51 20.41 -8.93 9.29
C PHE A 51 20.40 -10.45 9.17
N ASP A 52 19.37 -11.14 9.65
CA ASP A 52 19.17 -12.59 9.45
C ASP A 52 19.11 -12.92 7.95
N PHE A 53 18.44 -12.09 7.15
CA PHE A 53 18.45 -12.20 5.70
C PHE A 53 19.87 -12.09 5.14
N ALA A 54 20.66 -11.13 5.60
CA ALA A 54 22.03 -10.95 5.11
C ALA A 54 22.92 -12.13 5.51
N GLU A 55 22.81 -12.65 6.72
CA GLU A 55 23.54 -13.83 7.18
C GLU A 55 23.19 -15.05 6.32
N ALA A 56 21.91 -15.30 6.08
CA ALA A 56 21.45 -16.38 5.20
C ALA A 56 21.88 -16.18 3.74
N LEU A 57 21.97 -14.93 3.26
CA LEU A 57 22.48 -14.61 1.94
C LEU A 57 23.99 -14.92 1.82
N PHE A 58 24.79 -14.54 2.83
CA PHE A 58 26.23 -14.85 2.89
C PHE A 58 26.49 -16.36 2.99
N ASP A 59 25.60 -17.10 3.65
CA ASP A 59 25.67 -18.54 3.78
C ASP A 59 25.19 -19.30 2.50
N GLY A 60 24.74 -18.53 1.48
CA GLY A 60 24.28 -19.09 0.20
C GLY A 60 22.95 -19.85 0.29
N GLU A 61 22.10 -19.48 1.24
CA GLU A 61 20.82 -20.16 1.47
C GLU A 61 19.72 -19.78 0.47
N PHE A 62 19.91 -18.74 -0.33
CA PHE A 62 18.92 -18.28 -1.30
C PHE A 62 19.32 -18.60 -2.73
N ASP A 63 18.33 -18.97 -3.53
CA ASP A 63 18.44 -19.09 -4.99
C ASP A 63 18.02 -17.79 -5.69
N ILE A 64 17.04 -17.08 -5.09
CA ILE A 64 16.43 -15.88 -5.68
C ILE A 64 16.26 -14.81 -4.61
N VAL A 65 16.54 -13.56 -4.94
CA VAL A 65 16.22 -12.39 -4.12
C VAL A 65 15.34 -11.43 -4.90
N TYR A 66 14.12 -11.20 -4.42
CA TYR A 66 13.13 -10.38 -5.10
C TYR A 66 12.94 -9.01 -4.44
N PHE A 67 13.21 -7.97 -5.21
CA PHE A 67 13.09 -6.57 -4.84
C PHE A 67 11.79 -5.99 -5.36
N ASN A 68 10.83 -5.78 -4.47
CA ASN A 68 9.45 -5.41 -4.81
C ASN A 68 9.27 -3.90 -5.06
N THR A 69 9.86 -3.03 -4.22
CA THR A 69 9.68 -1.57 -4.31
C THR A 69 11.00 -0.82 -4.16
N ALA A 70 11.11 0.38 -4.79
CA ALA A 70 12.30 1.21 -4.66
C ALA A 70 12.60 1.63 -3.21
N VAL A 71 11.54 2.02 -2.48
CA VAL A 71 11.71 2.43 -1.07
C VAL A 71 12.17 1.25 -0.22
N GLY A 72 11.54 0.08 -0.37
CA GLY A 72 11.95 -1.14 0.33
C GLY A 72 13.39 -1.53 -0.01
N THR A 73 13.76 -1.54 -1.30
CA THR A 73 15.13 -1.84 -1.74
C THR A 73 16.14 -0.89 -1.09
N ARG A 74 15.87 0.41 -1.12
CA ARG A 74 16.74 1.39 -0.49
C ARG A 74 16.89 1.15 1.01
N MET A 75 15.79 0.96 1.73
CA MET A 75 15.78 0.75 3.18
C MET A 75 16.54 -0.52 3.60
N VAL A 76 16.41 -1.62 2.85
CA VAL A 76 17.22 -2.84 3.09
C VAL A 76 18.71 -2.51 3.05
N PHE A 77 19.15 -1.90 1.96
CA PHE A 77 20.57 -1.61 1.80
C PHE A 77 21.06 -0.55 2.80
N ASP A 78 20.26 0.51 3.05
CA ASP A 78 20.64 1.52 4.05
C ASP A 78 20.79 0.89 5.44
N THR A 79 19.96 -0.12 5.78
CA THR A 79 20.10 -0.90 7.02
C THR A 79 21.31 -1.80 6.98
N LEU A 80 21.50 -2.60 5.91
CA LEU A 80 22.62 -3.54 5.80
C LEU A 80 23.98 -2.84 5.76
N GLU A 81 24.07 -1.70 5.08
CA GLU A 81 25.29 -0.87 4.98
C GLU A 81 25.71 -0.26 6.34
N THR A 82 24.88 -0.37 7.38
CA THR A 82 25.26 -0.03 8.76
C THR A 82 26.19 -1.08 9.40
N ARG A 83 26.17 -2.33 8.90
CA ARG A 83 26.91 -3.46 9.48
C ARG A 83 27.87 -4.14 8.49
N TYR A 84 27.54 -4.13 7.20
CA TYR A 84 28.28 -4.84 6.16
C TYR A 84 28.82 -3.86 5.09
N GLU A 85 29.96 -4.20 4.53
CA GLU A 85 30.51 -3.44 3.41
C GLU A 85 29.69 -3.68 2.14
N ARG A 86 29.54 -2.64 1.33
CA ARG A 86 28.75 -2.70 0.09
C ARG A 86 29.26 -3.76 -0.89
N ASP A 87 30.59 -3.89 -1.00
CA ASP A 87 31.21 -4.86 -1.90
C ASP A 87 30.93 -6.31 -1.48
N ASP A 88 30.84 -6.58 -0.17
CA ASP A 88 30.48 -7.91 0.35
C ASP A 88 29.02 -8.25 0.03
N LEU A 89 28.11 -7.30 0.24
CA LEU A 89 26.71 -7.46 -0.10
C LEU A 89 26.51 -7.69 -1.61
N ARG A 90 27.23 -6.94 -2.44
CA ARG A 90 27.20 -7.12 -3.89
C ARG A 90 27.73 -8.50 -4.29
N ALA A 91 28.86 -8.92 -3.73
CA ALA A 91 29.46 -10.23 -4.03
C ALA A 91 28.52 -11.39 -3.66
N ALA A 92 27.81 -11.30 -2.52
CA ALA A 92 26.83 -12.31 -2.12
C ALA A 92 25.61 -12.35 -3.07
N LEU A 93 25.25 -11.23 -3.69
CA LEU A 93 24.18 -11.16 -4.68
C LEU A 93 24.59 -11.63 -6.09
N ASP A 94 25.90 -11.73 -6.39
CA ASP A 94 26.37 -12.29 -7.66
C ASP A 94 26.10 -13.81 -7.78
N ASP A 95 25.87 -14.51 -6.67
CA ASP A 95 25.64 -15.97 -6.63
C ASP A 95 24.13 -16.35 -6.61
N VAL A 96 23.24 -15.36 -6.61
CA VAL A 96 21.77 -15.57 -6.58
C VAL A 96 21.10 -14.86 -7.75
N VAL A 97 19.90 -15.32 -8.14
CA VAL A 97 19.10 -14.62 -9.14
C VAL A 97 18.51 -13.35 -8.54
N VAL A 98 18.97 -12.19 -8.98
CA VAL A 98 18.45 -10.89 -8.56
C VAL A 98 17.25 -10.50 -9.42
N PHE A 99 16.07 -10.50 -8.80
CA PHE A 99 14.83 -10.18 -9.48
C PHE A 99 14.27 -8.83 -9.04
N SER A 100 14.10 -7.91 -9.98
CA SER A 100 13.48 -6.61 -9.75
C SER A 100 12.08 -6.57 -10.32
N ARG A 101 11.06 -6.24 -9.49
CA ARG A 101 9.66 -6.14 -9.94
C ARG A 101 9.48 -5.15 -11.10
N SER A 102 10.18 -4.02 -11.08
CA SER A 102 9.95 -2.91 -12.01
C SER A 102 11.21 -2.04 -12.15
N PRO A 103 11.21 -1.04 -13.05
CA PRO A 103 12.34 -0.11 -13.19
C PRO A 103 12.73 0.63 -11.91
N LYS A 104 11.78 0.90 -11.01
CA LYS A 104 12.04 1.69 -9.79
C LYS A 104 12.96 0.98 -8.78
N PRO A 105 12.66 -0.24 -8.29
CA PRO A 105 13.62 -0.99 -7.48
C PRO A 105 14.89 -1.30 -8.26
N GLY A 106 14.81 -1.57 -9.56
CA GLY A 106 16.00 -1.77 -10.40
C GLY A 106 16.93 -0.56 -10.45
N SER A 107 16.44 0.66 -10.32
CA SER A 107 17.29 1.85 -10.21
C SER A 107 18.06 1.89 -8.90
N GLU A 108 17.46 1.47 -7.80
CA GLU A 108 18.13 1.41 -6.48
C GLU A 108 19.25 0.34 -6.48
N LEU A 109 19.02 -0.79 -7.15
CA LEU A 109 20.06 -1.83 -7.32
C LEU A 109 21.22 -1.31 -8.17
N LYS A 110 20.92 -0.67 -9.30
CA LYS A 110 21.95 -0.07 -10.19
C LYS A 110 22.81 1.00 -9.51
N ASN A 111 22.20 1.81 -8.62
CA ASN A 111 22.94 2.81 -7.84
C ASN A 111 23.97 2.18 -6.88
N ARG A 112 23.89 0.86 -6.68
CA ARG A 112 24.77 0.06 -5.83
C ARG A 112 25.61 -0.94 -6.64
N ASP A 113 25.64 -0.77 -7.97
CA ASP A 113 26.35 -1.65 -8.92
C ASP A 113 25.93 -3.13 -8.80
N ILE A 114 24.67 -3.40 -8.40
CA ILE A 114 24.10 -4.74 -8.31
C ILE A 114 23.46 -5.08 -9.65
N PRO A 115 23.89 -6.17 -10.33
CA PRO A 115 23.26 -6.64 -11.55
C PRO A 115 21.84 -7.11 -11.32
N ILE A 116 21.01 -7.06 -12.35
CA ILE A 116 19.62 -7.51 -12.31
C ILE A 116 19.46 -8.58 -13.38
N ASP A 117 19.16 -9.80 -12.95
CA ASP A 117 18.99 -10.93 -13.85
C ASP A 117 17.59 -10.98 -14.44
N LEU A 118 16.58 -10.73 -13.60
CA LEU A 118 15.18 -10.77 -13.98
C LEU A 118 14.45 -9.47 -13.67
N LYS A 119 13.47 -9.16 -14.53
CA LYS A 119 12.58 -8.03 -14.35
C LYS A 119 11.20 -8.35 -14.92
N ALA A 120 10.14 -8.13 -14.15
CA ALA A 120 8.79 -8.30 -14.63
C ALA A 120 8.44 -7.23 -15.69
N PRO A 121 7.74 -7.60 -16.78
CA PRO A 121 7.24 -6.64 -17.77
C PRO A 121 6.08 -5.82 -17.21
N GLU A 122 5.72 -4.71 -17.89
CA GLU A 122 4.51 -3.97 -17.54
C GLU A 122 3.25 -4.83 -17.77
N PRO A 123 2.24 -4.73 -16.90
CA PRO A 123 2.02 -3.71 -15.86
C PRO A 123 2.69 -4.00 -14.50
N ASN A 124 3.65 -4.92 -14.40
CA ASN A 124 4.42 -5.28 -13.20
C ASN A 124 3.50 -5.76 -12.05
N SER A 125 2.41 -6.45 -12.37
CA SER A 125 1.53 -7.06 -11.37
C SER A 125 2.12 -8.39 -10.87
N TRP A 126 1.47 -8.98 -9.89
CA TRP A 126 1.89 -10.29 -9.38
C TRP A 126 1.87 -11.41 -10.45
N LYS A 127 1.03 -11.27 -11.47
CA LYS A 127 0.93 -12.24 -12.57
C LYS A 127 2.17 -12.23 -13.45
N GLU A 128 2.64 -11.04 -13.84
CA GLU A 128 3.86 -10.88 -14.62
C GLU A 128 5.10 -11.29 -13.83
N VAL A 129 5.10 -11.09 -12.49
CA VAL A 129 6.16 -11.59 -11.60
C VAL A 129 6.20 -13.12 -11.63
N LEU A 130 5.05 -13.78 -11.43
CA LEU A 130 4.95 -15.22 -11.46
C LEU A 130 5.34 -15.79 -12.85
N GLU A 131 4.79 -15.22 -13.93
CA GLU A 131 5.10 -15.64 -15.30
C GLU A 131 6.59 -15.50 -15.62
N THR A 132 7.23 -14.40 -15.19
CA THR A 132 8.66 -14.19 -15.40
C THR A 132 9.47 -15.29 -14.71
N LEU A 133 9.16 -15.62 -13.46
CA LEU A 133 9.87 -16.66 -12.72
C LEU A 133 9.67 -18.05 -13.31
N THR A 134 8.43 -18.40 -13.66
CA THR A 134 8.10 -19.75 -14.18
C THR A 134 8.58 -19.99 -15.62
N SER A 135 8.81 -18.92 -16.41
CA SER A 135 9.27 -19.01 -17.80
C SER A 135 10.74 -18.68 -17.99
N SER A 136 11.47 -18.30 -16.93
CA SER A 136 12.86 -17.87 -17.01
C SER A 136 13.81 -19.05 -17.22
N ALA A 137 14.81 -18.87 -18.08
CA ALA A 137 15.90 -19.81 -18.25
C ALA A 137 16.92 -19.75 -17.09
N GLU A 138 17.00 -18.62 -16.40
CA GLU A 138 17.85 -18.41 -15.22
C GLU A 138 17.33 -19.21 -14.02
N VAL A 139 16.03 -19.48 -14.00
CA VAL A 139 15.37 -20.31 -12.97
C VAL A 139 14.73 -21.53 -13.65
N ALA A 140 15.49 -22.60 -13.80
CA ALA A 140 15.05 -23.80 -14.53
C ALA A 140 13.81 -24.48 -13.90
N THR A 141 13.64 -24.36 -12.59
CA THR A 141 12.47 -24.83 -11.82
C THR A 141 12.35 -24.01 -10.54
N LEU A 142 11.14 -23.81 -10.08
CA LEU A 142 10.86 -23.18 -8.77
C LEU A 142 10.78 -24.20 -7.64
N ASP A 143 10.46 -25.46 -7.95
CA ASP A 143 10.31 -26.52 -6.97
C ASP A 143 11.63 -26.74 -6.19
N GLY A 144 11.54 -26.63 -4.88
CA GLY A 144 12.66 -26.78 -3.95
C GLY A 144 13.62 -25.57 -3.89
N LYS A 145 13.32 -24.47 -4.61
CA LYS A 145 14.10 -23.24 -4.52
C LYS A 145 13.69 -22.40 -3.32
N ARG A 146 14.64 -21.57 -2.82
CA ARG A 146 14.43 -20.66 -1.69
C ARG A 146 14.55 -19.21 -2.15
N MET A 147 13.49 -18.43 -1.92
CA MET A 147 13.38 -17.05 -2.39
C MET A 147 13.18 -16.09 -1.24
N ALA A 148 14.06 -15.09 -1.14
CA ALA A 148 13.83 -13.95 -0.27
C ALA A 148 12.97 -12.90 -0.95
N ILE A 149 11.89 -12.48 -0.29
CA ILE A 149 10.99 -11.42 -0.77
C ILE A 149 11.10 -10.20 0.14
N HIS A 150 11.62 -9.11 -0.39
CA HIS A 150 11.64 -7.84 0.32
C HIS A 150 10.25 -7.21 0.28
N GLU A 151 9.54 -7.31 1.40
CA GLU A 151 8.18 -6.79 1.54
C GLU A 151 8.18 -5.35 2.03
N TYR A 152 7.43 -4.53 1.31
CA TYR A 152 7.17 -3.14 1.66
C TYR A 152 5.67 -2.96 1.92
N GLY A 153 5.31 -2.89 3.20
CA GLY A 153 3.92 -2.82 3.65
C GLY A 153 3.25 -4.18 3.74
N GLN A 154 2.02 -4.26 3.27
CA GLN A 154 1.27 -5.51 3.30
C GLN A 154 1.79 -6.53 2.28
N PRO A 155 1.90 -7.80 2.66
CA PRO A 155 2.27 -8.87 1.77
C PRO A 155 1.33 -8.97 0.56
N ASN A 156 1.88 -9.43 -0.56
CA ASN A 156 1.06 -9.82 -1.69
C ASN A 156 0.70 -11.30 -1.58
N GLU A 157 -0.33 -11.62 -0.79
CA GLU A 157 -0.74 -13.00 -0.51
C GLU A 157 -1.03 -13.79 -1.80
N LYS A 158 -1.63 -13.15 -2.83
CA LYS A 158 -1.90 -13.79 -4.13
C LYS A 158 -0.61 -14.22 -4.84
N LEU A 159 0.46 -13.43 -4.73
CA LEU A 159 1.77 -13.81 -5.28
C LEU A 159 2.40 -14.91 -4.44
N ASN A 160 2.37 -14.77 -3.12
CA ASN A 160 2.99 -15.72 -2.21
C ASN A 160 2.34 -17.11 -2.35
N GLU A 161 1.00 -17.18 -2.30
CA GLU A 161 0.25 -18.42 -2.51
C GLU A 161 0.54 -19.06 -3.88
N ALA A 162 0.63 -18.24 -4.94
CA ALA A 162 0.93 -18.76 -6.28
C ALA A 162 2.36 -19.30 -6.39
N LEU A 163 3.35 -18.63 -5.79
CA LEU A 163 4.74 -19.08 -5.76
C LEU A 163 4.92 -20.35 -4.91
N GLU A 164 4.32 -20.39 -3.73
CA GLU A 164 4.31 -21.60 -2.88
C GLU A 164 3.64 -22.77 -3.59
N GLY A 165 2.60 -22.52 -4.41
CA GLY A 165 1.96 -23.51 -5.27
C GLY A 165 2.89 -24.10 -6.34
N GLU A 166 3.93 -23.37 -6.76
CA GLU A 166 5.00 -23.83 -7.65
C GLU A 166 6.15 -24.55 -6.90
N GLY A 167 6.03 -24.72 -5.58
CA GLY A 167 6.98 -25.46 -4.75
C GLY A 167 8.19 -24.66 -4.26
N ILE A 168 8.17 -23.33 -4.36
CA ILE A 168 9.24 -22.48 -3.85
C ILE A 168 9.04 -22.18 -2.36
N GLU A 169 10.13 -22.20 -1.58
CA GLU A 169 10.15 -21.74 -0.20
C GLU A 169 10.31 -20.20 -0.17
N ILE A 170 9.35 -19.52 0.43
CA ILE A 170 9.39 -18.05 0.56
C ILE A 170 9.92 -17.66 1.94
N VAL A 171 10.99 -16.86 1.96
CA VAL A 171 11.48 -16.16 3.14
C VAL A 171 11.09 -14.69 3.03
N ARG A 172 10.20 -14.26 3.89
CA ARG A 172 9.69 -12.88 3.92
C ARG A 172 10.65 -11.99 4.68
N VAL A 173 11.08 -10.90 4.05
CA VAL A 173 11.95 -9.90 4.65
C VAL A 173 11.16 -8.58 4.76
N PRO A 174 10.34 -8.41 5.79
CA PRO A 174 9.64 -7.16 6.04
C PRO A 174 10.64 -6.08 6.43
N ILE A 175 10.46 -4.87 5.88
CA ILE A 175 11.40 -3.77 6.08
C ILE A 175 10.78 -2.69 6.93
N TYR A 176 9.49 -2.51 6.82
CA TYR A 176 8.69 -1.64 7.66
C TYR A 176 7.25 -2.14 7.68
N ARG A 177 6.49 -1.64 8.63
CA ARG A 177 5.05 -1.89 8.71
C ARG A 177 4.28 -0.57 8.64
N TRP A 178 3.09 -0.66 8.12
CA TRP A 178 2.09 0.37 8.34
C TRP A 178 1.51 0.17 9.73
N ASP A 179 1.59 1.19 10.53
CA ASP A 179 1.01 1.21 11.86
C ASP A 179 0.06 2.40 12.01
N LEU A 180 -0.72 2.41 13.07
CA LEU A 180 -1.49 3.58 13.44
C LEU A 180 -0.55 4.75 13.76
N PRO A 181 -0.95 6.00 13.44
CA PRO A 181 -0.18 7.16 13.83
C PRO A 181 -0.03 7.26 15.36
N ASP A 182 1.08 7.81 15.83
CA ASP A 182 1.30 8.07 17.26
C ASP A 182 0.21 9.00 17.83
N ASP A 183 -0.19 10.02 17.06
CA ASP A 183 -1.34 10.86 17.37
C ASP A 183 -2.59 10.36 16.63
N LEU A 184 -3.45 9.65 17.35
CA LEU A 184 -4.73 9.17 16.84
C LEU A 184 -5.84 10.24 16.84
N GLN A 185 -5.61 11.42 17.40
CA GLN A 185 -6.68 12.40 17.58
C GLN A 185 -7.28 12.87 16.24
N PRO A 186 -6.50 13.16 15.18
CA PRO A 186 -7.05 13.51 13.88
C PRO A 186 -7.92 12.39 13.28
N LEU A 187 -7.47 11.14 13.38
CA LEU A 187 -8.25 9.97 12.90
C LEU A 187 -9.56 9.81 13.69
N LYS A 188 -9.50 9.89 15.01
CA LYS A 188 -10.70 9.85 15.87
C LYS A 188 -11.68 10.99 15.57
N ASN A 189 -11.18 12.19 15.31
CA ASN A 189 -12.00 13.33 14.93
C ASN A 189 -12.70 13.11 13.58
N GLY A 190 -11.99 12.57 12.58
CA GLY A 190 -12.57 12.22 11.29
C GLY A 190 -13.69 11.17 11.42
N ILE A 191 -13.46 10.12 12.21
CA ILE A 191 -14.46 9.08 12.48
C ILE A 191 -15.70 9.69 13.17
N ARG A 192 -15.51 10.52 14.19
CA ARG A 192 -16.62 11.18 14.89
C ARG A 192 -17.40 12.13 13.98
N ALA A 193 -16.71 12.85 13.11
CA ALA A 193 -17.35 13.77 12.17
C ALA A 193 -18.26 13.03 11.17
N LEU A 194 -17.86 11.83 10.73
CA LEU A 194 -18.72 10.96 9.92
C LEU A 194 -19.93 10.47 10.71
N ILE A 195 -19.72 9.96 11.93
CA ILE A 195 -20.80 9.47 12.80
C ILE A 195 -21.80 10.58 13.16
N GLY A 196 -21.31 11.78 13.40
CA GLY A 196 -22.13 12.95 13.77
C GLY A 196 -22.78 13.67 12.59
N GLY A 197 -22.50 13.27 11.34
CA GLY A 197 -23.00 13.96 10.14
C GLY A 197 -22.33 15.30 9.85
N GLU A 198 -21.27 15.64 10.58
CA GLU A 198 -20.47 16.85 10.34
C GLU A 198 -19.62 16.73 9.06
N ALA A 199 -19.28 15.50 8.69
CA ALA A 199 -18.61 15.18 7.43
C ALA A 199 -19.51 14.25 6.59
N GLN A 200 -19.64 14.58 5.32
CA GLN A 200 -20.55 13.89 4.40
C GLN A 200 -19.82 12.88 3.50
N ILE A 201 -18.49 12.98 3.39
CA ILE A 201 -17.73 12.15 2.45
C ILE A 201 -16.53 11.51 3.16
N ALA A 202 -16.36 10.21 2.96
CA ALA A 202 -15.20 9.44 3.39
C ALA A 202 -14.35 9.06 2.16
N LEU A 203 -13.08 9.47 2.10
CA LEU A 203 -12.17 9.26 0.98
C LEU A 203 -11.04 8.33 1.35
N PHE A 204 -10.89 7.22 0.59
CA PHE A 204 -9.87 6.20 0.78
C PHE A 204 -8.98 6.04 -0.45
N THR A 205 -7.67 6.01 -0.23
CA THR A 205 -6.64 5.80 -1.27
C THR A 205 -5.85 4.51 -1.08
N SER A 206 -6.08 3.79 0.02
CA SER A 206 -5.41 2.53 0.35
C SER A 206 -6.31 1.65 1.21
N ARG A 207 -6.21 0.32 1.02
CA ARG A 207 -6.91 -0.66 1.85
C ARG A 207 -6.56 -0.57 3.34
N GLN A 208 -5.30 -0.27 3.66
CA GLN A 208 -4.86 -0.19 5.06
C GLN A 208 -5.56 0.94 5.83
N GLN A 209 -5.97 1.99 5.16
CA GLN A 209 -6.75 3.09 5.77
C GLN A 209 -8.08 2.58 6.33
N ILE A 210 -8.72 1.65 5.62
CA ILE A 210 -10.00 1.03 6.03
C ILE A 210 -9.78 0.16 7.26
N VAL A 211 -8.76 -0.69 7.24
CA VAL A 211 -8.40 -1.57 8.36
C VAL A 211 -8.13 -0.75 9.62
N HIS A 212 -7.32 0.30 9.53
CA HIS A 212 -6.98 1.14 10.68
C HIS A 212 -8.17 1.99 11.17
N MET A 213 -9.00 2.52 10.27
CA MET A 213 -10.22 3.23 10.65
C MET A 213 -11.15 2.31 11.45
N LEU A 214 -11.39 1.08 10.98
CA LEU A 214 -12.24 0.11 11.66
C LEU A 214 -11.61 -0.36 12.97
N GLN A 215 -10.28 -0.52 13.02
CA GLN A 215 -9.58 -0.87 14.26
C GLN A 215 -9.82 0.19 15.33
N VAL A 216 -9.58 1.48 15.02
CA VAL A 216 -9.79 2.58 15.97
C VAL A 216 -11.27 2.69 16.35
N ALA A 217 -12.19 2.56 15.38
CA ALA A 217 -13.62 2.59 15.67
C ALA A 217 -14.03 1.46 16.63
N ARG A 218 -13.47 0.26 16.48
CA ARG A 218 -13.71 -0.88 17.37
C ARG A 218 -13.15 -0.66 18.77
N GLU A 219 -11.92 -0.18 18.87
CA GLU A 219 -11.26 0.12 20.15
C GLU A 219 -12.00 1.19 20.95
N GLU A 220 -12.60 2.16 20.27
CA GLU A 220 -13.41 3.23 20.88
C GLU A 220 -14.89 2.84 21.09
N GLY A 221 -15.33 1.67 20.62
CA GLY A 221 -16.74 1.25 20.71
C GLY A 221 -17.68 1.97 19.74
N TRP A 222 -17.16 2.49 18.63
CA TRP A 222 -17.90 3.28 17.63
C TRP A 222 -18.17 2.51 16.33
N GLU A 223 -17.77 1.25 16.21
CA GLU A 223 -17.81 0.51 14.94
C GLU A 223 -19.21 0.46 14.34
N ASP A 224 -20.24 0.13 15.16
CA ASP A 224 -21.62 0.04 14.66
C ASP A 224 -22.15 1.39 14.19
N ALA A 225 -21.88 2.46 14.96
CA ALA A 225 -22.29 3.82 14.59
C ALA A 225 -21.58 4.31 13.31
N LEU A 226 -20.29 4.00 13.16
CA LEU A 226 -19.54 4.31 11.95
C LEU A 226 -20.08 3.56 10.73
N ARG A 227 -20.36 2.27 10.87
CA ARG A 227 -20.96 1.45 9.80
C ARG A 227 -22.30 2.02 9.36
N THR A 228 -23.17 2.37 10.30
CA THR A 228 -24.44 3.01 10.00
C THR A 228 -24.24 4.31 9.22
N ALA A 229 -23.37 5.20 9.70
CA ALA A 229 -23.09 6.46 9.02
C ALA A 229 -22.53 6.27 7.59
N LEU A 230 -21.65 5.29 7.37
CA LEU A 230 -21.11 4.99 6.04
C LEU A 230 -22.13 4.38 5.08
N HIS A 231 -23.14 3.67 5.61
CA HIS A 231 -24.21 3.07 4.79
C HIS A 231 -25.34 4.03 4.47
N GLU A 232 -25.70 4.88 5.42
CA GLU A 232 -26.94 5.64 5.36
C GLU A 232 -26.73 7.14 5.08
N ASP A 233 -25.62 7.71 5.60
CA ASP A 233 -25.47 9.16 5.65
C ASP A 233 -24.29 9.70 4.83
N ALA A 234 -23.23 8.91 4.67
CA ALA A 234 -22.00 9.38 4.05
C ALA A 234 -21.71 8.73 2.68
N MET A 235 -21.19 9.51 1.77
CA MET A 235 -20.65 8.99 0.51
C MET A 235 -19.25 8.41 0.72
N VAL A 236 -19.05 7.16 0.35
CA VAL A 236 -17.74 6.46 0.42
C VAL A 236 -17.10 6.47 -0.95
N ALA A 237 -15.93 7.12 -1.06
CA ALA A 237 -15.13 7.21 -2.27
C ALA A 237 -13.82 6.42 -2.15
N SER A 238 -13.55 5.56 -3.11
CA SER A 238 -12.39 4.69 -3.19
C SER A 238 -11.53 5.04 -4.41
N VAL A 239 -10.20 4.97 -4.28
CA VAL A 239 -9.28 5.29 -5.37
C VAL A 239 -9.28 4.25 -6.49
N GLY A 240 -9.74 3.03 -6.22
CA GLY A 240 -9.74 1.98 -7.23
C GLY A 240 -9.98 0.57 -6.68
N PRO A 241 -9.91 -0.44 -7.55
CA PRO A 241 -10.44 -1.79 -7.29
C PRO A 241 -9.93 -2.45 -6.00
N VAL A 242 -8.64 -2.34 -5.70
CA VAL A 242 -8.05 -2.97 -4.51
C VAL A 242 -8.61 -2.38 -3.22
N THR A 243 -8.78 -1.05 -3.18
CA THR A 243 -9.36 -0.35 -2.03
C THR A 243 -10.86 -0.61 -1.92
N SER A 244 -11.56 -0.69 -3.07
CA SER A 244 -12.98 -1.05 -3.13
C SER A 244 -13.25 -2.49 -2.70
N GLU A 245 -12.38 -3.43 -3.07
CA GLU A 245 -12.47 -4.82 -2.63
C GLU A 245 -12.35 -4.92 -1.11
N GLU A 246 -11.42 -4.14 -0.50
CA GLU A 246 -11.27 -4.08 0.95
C GLU A 246 -12.51 -3.53 1.66
N LEU A 247 -13.09 -2.43 1.16
CA LEU A 247 -14.35 -1.90 1.69
C LEU A 247 -15.45 -2.97 1.68
N ARG A 248 -15.64 -3.64 0.53
CA ARG A 248 -16.65 -4.69 0.37
C ARG A 248 -16.39 -5.93 1.24
N SER A 249 -15.11 -6.29 1.48
CA SER A 249 -14.75 -7.42 2.35
C SER A 249 -15.14 -7.17 3.81
N HIS A 250 -15.28 -5.90 4.19
CA HIS A 250 -15.75 -5.46 5.50
C HIS A 250 -17.24 -5.07 5.49
N ASP A 251 -18.00 -5.46 4.46
CA ASP A 251 -19.40 -5.07 4.28
C ASP A 251 -19.63 -3.56 4.31
N LEU A 252 -18.68 -2.77 3.75
CA LEU A 252 -18.81 -1.33 3.61
C LEU A 252 -19.15 -0.95 2.15
N PRO A 253 -19.94 0.12 1.94
CA PRO A 253 -20.34 0.54 0.62
C PRO A 253 -19.17 1.18 -0.15
N VAL A 254 -19.28 1.17 -1.48
CA VAL A 254 -18.46 1.95 -2.39
C VAL A 254 -19.42 2.73 -3.30
N HIS A 255 -19.56 4.02 -3.04
CA HIS A 255 -20.46 4.88 -3.77
C HIS A 255 -19.80 5.51 -4.99
N PHE A 256 -18.48 5.72 -4.92
CA PHE A 256 -17.70 6.25 -6.03
C PHE A 256 -16.32 5.55 -6.16
N GLU A 257 -15.98 5.17 -7.39
CA GLU A 257 -14.68 4.66 -7.80
C GLU A 257 -14.36 5.24 -9.20
N PRO A 258 -13.18 5.86 -9.43
CA PRO A 258 -12.82 6.40 -10.72
C PRO A 258 -12.34 5.30 -11.68
N ASP A 259 -12.47 5.53 -12.99
CA ASP A 259 -11.98 4.62 -14.04
C ASP A 259 -10.45 4.37 -13.98
N ARG A 260 -9.71 5.30 -13.39
CA ARG A 260 -8.25 5.21 -13.22
C ARG A 260 -7.86 5.52 -11.78
N PRO A 261 -7.06 4.64 -11.14
CA PRO A 261 -6.68 4.78 -9.73
C PRO A 261 -5.62 5.88 -9.53
N LYS A 262 -6.04 7.13 -9.57
CA LYS A 262 -5.20 8.31 -9.33
C LYS A 262 -5.95 9.30 -8.42
N LEU A 263 -5.26 9.83 -7.41
CA LEU A 263 -5.82 10.75 -6.42
C LEU A 263 -6.56 11.94 -7.06
N ALA A 264 -5.94 12.63 -8.01
CA ALA A 264 -6.56 13.77 -8.66
C ALA A 264 -7.83 13.41 -9.48
N ILE A 265 -7.88 12.20 -10.06
CA ILE A 265 -9.05 11.71 -10.78
C ILE A 265 -10.14 11.31 -9.80
N LEU A 266 -9.77 10.67 -8.68
CA LEU A 266 -10.68 10.35 -7.60
C LEU A 266 -11.36 11.60 -7.05
N VAL A 267 -10.58 12.60 -6.61
CA VAL A 267 -11.14 13.82 -6.00
C VAL A 267 -12.01 14.58 -6.99
N LYS A 268 -11.57 14.72 -8.25
CA LYS A 268 -12.37 15.38 -9.31
C LYS A 268 -13.70 14.64 -9.55
N GLY A 269 -13.66 13.34 -9.81
CA GLY A 269 -14.86 12.57 -10.11
C GLY A 269 -15.83 12.48 -8.94
N MET A 270 -15.29 12.29 -7.72
CA MET A 270 -16.05 12.35 -6.48
C MET A 270 -16.77 13.69 -6.32
N ALA A 271 -16.06 14.80 -6.59
CA ALA A 271 -16.62 16.14 -6.51
C ALA A 271 -17.79 16.34 -7.51
N GLU A 272 -17.62 15.86 -8.73
CA GLU A 272 -18.66 15.93 -9.75
C GLU A 272 -19.89 15.07 -9.40
N TYR A 273 -19.69 13.95 -8.71
CA TYR A 273 -20.76 13.01 -8.34
C TYR A 273 -21.50 13.35 -7.04
N ALA A 274 -20.81 13.96 -6.07
CA ALA A 274 -21.38 14.22 -4.74
C ALA A 274 -22.72 14.97 -4.74
N PRO A 275 -22.96 16.04 -5.53
CA PRO A 275 -24.24 16.71 -5.56
C PRO A 275 -25.39 15.82 -6.03
N GLU A 276 -25.12 14.90 -6.96
CA GLU A 276 -26.13 13.93 -7.43
C GLU A 276 -26.44 12.90 -6.36
N PHE A 277 -25.41 12.38 -5.71
CA PHE A 277 -25.55 11.37 -4.65
C PHE A 277 -26.44 11.88 -3.50
N PHE A 278 -26.21 13.09 -3.01
CA PHE A 278 -26.98 13.65 -1.88
C PHE A 278 -28.35 14.23 -2.27
N GLN A 279 -28.70 14.29 -3.57
CA GLN A 279 -30.04 14.66 -4.03
C GLN A 279 -30.95 13.46 -4.26
N GLN A 280 -30.41 12.23 -4.29
CA GLN A 280 -31.23 11.03 -4.43
C GLN A 280 -32.04 10.83 -3.14
N PRO A 281 -33.37 10.63 -3.23
CA PRO A 281 -34.16 10.30 -2.05
C PRO A 281 -33.75 8.92 -1.52
N ALA A 282 -33.62 8.81 -0.20
CA ALA A 282 -33.30 7.58 0.51
C ALA A 282 -34.32 6.46 0.24
#